data_65d283dc640c5565599ba7056d00206b
#
_entry.id   65d283dc640c5565599ba7056d00206b
#
_cell.length_a   1.000
_cell.length_b   1.000
_cell.length_c   1.000
_cell.angle_alpha   90.00
_cell.angle_beta   90.00
_cell.angle_gamma   90.00
#
_symmetry.space_group_name_H-M   'P 1'
#
loop_
_entity.id
_entity.type
_entity.pdbx_description
1 polymer ?
#
loop_
_entity_poly.entity_id
_entity_poly.type
_entity_poly.pdbx_seq_one_letter_code
_entity_poly.pdbx_strand_id
1 'polypeptide(L)'
;MRHSRILTSVLTAALGAGLTLSLGASPAGATTQHREAGYTAYAGSAEEAKANQAFFDAVVKSVAKKRAAVPGATAVTVVYSSANAPSFRTQISRSAQIWNSSVVNVRLVEGSNPDFAYYEGNDSRGSYASTDGHGNGYIFLDYRQNQQYNSTRVTAHETGHVLGLPDHYSGPCSELMSGGGPGTSCQNAYPNSQERSRVDQLWRYGLASAFKTH
;
A
#
# COMPACT_ATOMS: atom_id res chain seq x y z
N MET A 1 -5.30 -81.27 -6.07
CA MET A 1 -6.02 -82.00 -7.16
C MET A 1 -6.08 -81.07 -8.37
N ARG A 2 -5.36 -81.54 -9.38
CA ARG A 2 -5.69 -81.54 -10.83
C ARG A 2 -5.82 -80.14 -11.47
N HIS A 3 -4.83 -79.86 -12.21
CA HIS A 3 -4.54 -80.02 -13.67
C HIS A 3 -5.17 -78.89 -14.50
N SER A 4 -4.41 -78.19 -15.25
CA SER A 4 -3.70 -78.50 -16.50
C SER A 4 -4.36 -77.79 -17.66
N ARG A 5 -3.73 -77.09 -18.44
CA ARG A 5 -2.98 -77.17 -19.73
C ARG A 5 -3.37 -75.99 -20.59
N ILE A 6 -2.40 -75.22 -21.04
CA ILE A 6 -1.66 -75.25 -22.31
C ILE A 6 -2.53 -75.10 -23.58
N LEU A 7 -2.21 -74.08 -24.36
CA LEU A 7 -1.78 -74.14 -25.77
C LEU A 7 -1.68 -72.74 -26.35
N THR A 8 -0.52 -72.30 -26.54
CA THR A 8 0.24 -72.00 -27.78
C THR A 8 -0.56 -71.83 -29.07
N SER A 9 -0.38 -70.69 -29.72
CA SER A 9 -0.10 -70.62 -31.15
C SER A 9 0.50 -69.32 -31.57
N VAL A 10 1.58 -69.49 -32.28
CA VAL A 10 2.44 -68.55 -32.98
C VAL A 10 1.84 -68.24 -34.34
N LEU A 11 2.02 -67.05 -34.88
CA LEU A 11 2.42 -66.78 -36.25
C LEU A 11 2.52 -65.27 -36.53
N THR A 12 3.73 -64.83 -36.65
CA THR A 12 4.50 -64.27 -37.77
C THR A 12 3.93 -63.13 -38.60
N ALA A 13 4.66 -62.03 -38.54
CA ALA A 13 5.27 -61.21 -39.60
C ALA A 13 4.39 -60.33 -40.47
N ALA A 14 4.76 -59.05 -40.48
CA ALA A 14 5.28 -58.40 -41.68
C ALA A 14 5.72 -56.95 -41.41
N LEU A 15 6.80 -56.60 -42.00
CA LEU A 15 7.47 -55.28 -42.04
C LEU A 15 6.56 -54.19 -42.60
N GLY A 16 6.68 -53.00 -41.98
CA GLY A 16 6.22 -51.75 -42.56
C GLY A 16 6.97 -50.59 -41.90
N ALA A 17 8.06 -50.17 -42.52
CA ALA A 17 8.80 -48.96 -42.09
C ALA A 17 7.97 -47.73 -42.46
N GLY A 18 7.60 -46.99 -41.46
CA GLY A 18 6.99 -45.66 -41.59
C GLY A 18 7.48 -44.75 -40.51
N LEU A 19 8.58 -44.03 -40.83
CA LEU A 19 9.11 -43.00 -39.95
C LEU A 19 8.20 -41.76 -40.01
N THR A 20 7.28 -41.62 -39.08
CA THR A 20 6.61 -40.34 -38.86
C THR A 20 7.14 -39.74 -37.58
N LEU A 21 7.97 -38.70 -37.73
CA LEU A 21 8.29 -37.80 -36.65
C LEU A 21 7.02 -37.07 -36.23
N SER A 22 6.32 -37.57 -35.24
CA SER A 22 5.34 -36.77 -34.49
C SER A 22 6.10 -35.90 -33.52
N LEU A 23 6.23 -34.63 -33.86
CA LEU A 23 6.52 -33.58 -32.91
C LEU A 23 5.40 -33.58 -31.85
N GLY A 24 5.69 -34.21 -30.72
CA GLY A 24 4.85 -34.12 -29.54
C GLY A 24 4.88 -32.69 -29.02
N ALA A 25 3.90 -31.89 -29.40
CA ALA A 25 3.58 -30.67 -28.69
C ALA A 25 3.12 -31.09 -27.29
N SER A 26 4.00 -30.96 -26.31
CA SER A 26 3.58 -30.97 -24.91
C SER A 26 2.54 -29.87 -24.74
N PRO A 27 1.36 -30.13 -24.17
CA PRO A 27 0.48 -29.07 -23.77
C PRO A 27 1.26 -28.26 -22.71
N ALA A 28 1.58 -27.01 -23.05
CA ALA A 28 1.97 -26.04 -22.07
C ALA A 28 0.83 -26.00 -21.05
N GLY A 29 1.06 -26.62 -19.89
CA GLY A 29 0.16 -26.50 -18.76
C GLY A 29 0.07 -25.01 -18.46
N ALA A 30 -1.05 -24.41 -18.88
CA ALA A 30 -1.46 -23.14 -18.38
C ALA A 30 -1.68 -23.35 -16.89
N THR A 31 -0.64 -23.08 -16.11
CA THR A 31 -0.80 -22.77 -14.71
C THR A 31 -1.69 -21.54 -14.72
N THR A 32 -2.98 -21.74 -14.53
CA THR A 32 -3.88 -20.71 -14.06
C THR A 32 -3.29 -20.29 -12.72
N GLN A 33 -2.38 -19.31 -12.77
CA GLN A 33 -2.17 -18.47 -11.61
C GLN A 33 -3.56 -17.89 -11.33
N HIS A 34 -4.22 -18.43 -10.32
CA HIS A 34 -5.22 -17.68 -9.61
C HIS A 34 -4.49 -16.41 -9.14
N ARG A 35 -4.54 -15.37 -9.97
CA ARG A 35 -4.45 -14.02 -9.47
C ARG A 35 -5.64 -13.92 -8.53
N GLU A 36 -5.39 -14.19 -7.24
CA GLU A 36 -6.24 -13.60 -6.23
C GLU A 36 -6.36 -12.15 -6.67
N ALA A 37 -7.60 -11.67 -6.73
CA ALA A 37 -7.88 -10.28 -7.08
C ALA A 37 -7.24 -9.42 -5.99
N GLY A 38 -5.91 -9.28 -6.08
CA GLY A 38 -5.11 -8.40 -5.26
C GLY A 38 -5.62 -7.00 -5.55
N TYR A 39 -5.86 -6.26 -4.53
CA TYR A 39 -6.31 -4.88 -4.63
C TYR A 39 -5.34 -4.10 -5.51
N THR A 40 -5.81 -3.70 -6.68
CA THR A 40 -5.02 -2.92 -7.65
C THR A 40 -4.60 -1.57 -7.10
N ALA A 41 -5.28 -1.07 -6.06
CA ALA A 41 -4.98 0.18 -5.38
C ALA A 41 -3.60 0.23 -4.70
N TYR A 42 -3.02 -0.94 -4.37
CA TYR A 42 -1.66 -1.00 -3.84
C TYR A 42 -0.58 -1.06 -4.95
N ALA A 43 -0.98 -1.09 -6.20
CA ALA A 43 -0.07 -1.12 -7.36
C ALA A 43 0.28 0.27 -7.93
N GLY A 44 -0.32 1.33 -7.43
CA GLY A 44 -0.12 2.73 -7.81
C GLY A 44 -0.46 3.05 -9.25
N SER A 45 -1.27 4.04 -9.43
CA SER A 45 -1.53 4.64 -10.74
C SER A 45 -0.98 6.07 -10.80
N ALA A 46 -0.86 6.63 -11.99
CA ALA A 46 -0.50 8.03 -12.14
C ALA A 46 -1.55 8.96 -11.52
N GLU A 47 -2.82 8.53 -11.52
CA GLU A 47 -3.94 9.22 -10.87
C GLU A 47 -3.78 9.20 -9.35
N GLU A 48 -3.38 8.09 -8.78
CA GLU A 48 -3.15 7.94 -7.34
C GLU A 48 -1.95 8.78 -6.89
N ALA A 49 -0.86 8.80 -7.65
CA ALA A 49 0.27 9.67 -7.38
C ALA A 49 -0.13 11.16 -7.38
N LYS A 50 -1.01 11.60 -8.30
CA LYS A 50 -1.57 12.95 -8.29
C LYS A 50 -2.47 13.20 -7.10
N ALA A 51 -3.30 12.23 -6.70
CA ALA A 51 -4.17 12.34 -5.54
C ALA A 51 -3.35 12.47 -4.26
N ASN A 52 -2.29 11.67 -4.10
CA ASN A 52 -1.37 11.74 -2.96
C ASN A 52 -0.65 13.10 -2.89
N GLN A 53 -0.17 13.62 -4.02
CA GLN A 53 0.45 14.96 -4.05
C GLN A 53 -0.56 16.05 -3.69
N ALA A 54 -1.76 16.02 -4.27
CA ALA A 54 -2.82 16.99 -3.97
C ALA A 54 -3.24 16.92 -2.50
N PHE A 55 -3.26 15.73 -1.91
CA PHE A 55 -3.54 15.55 -0.50
C PHE A 55 -2.44 16.18 0.38
N PHE A 56 -1.19 15.90 0.09
CA PHE A 56 -0.06 16.52 0.81
C PHE A 56 -0.13 18.05 0.74
N ASP A 57 -0.36 18.62 -0.44
CA ASP A 57 -0.48 20.07 -0.64
C ASP A 57 -1.64 20.67 0.18
N ALA A 58 -2.79 19.98 0.23
CA ALA A 58 -3.94 20.39 1.03
C ALA A 58 -3.62 20.41 2.54
N VAL A 59 -2.96 19.38 3.04
CA VAL A 59 -2.54 19.29 4.44
C VAL A 59 -1.52 20.38 4.78
N VAL A 60 -0.51 20.58 3.94
CA VAL A 60 0.49 21.66 4.13
C VAL A 60 -0.18 23.03 4.17
N LYS A 61 -1.14 23.30 3.29
CA LYS A 61 -1.88 24.55 3.27
C LYS A 61 -2.73 24.76 4.53
N SER A 62 -3.42 23.71 4.99
CA SER A 62 -4.20 23.75 6.25
C SER A 62 -3.30 24.08 7.44
N VAL A 63 -2.20 23.35 7.57
CA VAL A 63 -1.21 23.55 8.64
C VAL A 63 -0.57 24.95 8.58
N ALA A 64 -0.21 25.43 7.38
CA ALA A 64 0.35 26.76 7.19
C ALA A 64 -0.63 27.84 7.68
N LYS A 65 -1.90 27.74 7.35
CA LYS A 65 -2.96 28.66 7.80
C LYS A 65 -3.08 28.66 9.34
N LYS A 66 -3.08 27.49 9.98
CA LYS A 66 -3.14 27.39 11.44
C LYS A 66 -1.89 27.95 12.11
N ARG A 67 -0.71 27.69 11.54
CA ARG A 67 0.57 28.17 12.07
C ARG A 67 0.73 29.69 11.96
N ALA A 68 0.19 30.30 10.90
CA ALA A 68 0.18 31.76 10.78
C ALA A 68 -0.58 32.44 11.94
N ALA A 69 -1.54 31.73 12.55
CA ALA A 69 -2.27 32.19 13.71
C ALA A 69 -1.53 32.00 15.05
N VAL A 70 -0.42 31.22 15.08
CA VAL A 70 0.36 30.93 16.29
C VAL A 70 1.87 30.99 15.96
N PRO A 71 2.46 32.20 15.90
CA PRO A 71 3.89 32.35 15.62
C PRO A 71 4.76 31.74 16.71
N GLY A 72 5.87 31.10 16.33
CA GLY A 72 6.91 30.63 17.25
C GLY A 72 6.92 29.13 17.57
N ALA A 73 6.01 28.32 17.02
CA ALA A 73 6.06 26.88 17.21
C ALA A 73 7.28 26.24 16.52
N THR A 74 8.05 25.45 17.26
CA THR A 74 9.31 24.82 16.79
C THR A 74 9.04 23.58 15.94
N ALA A 75 7.99 22.80 16.25
CA ALA A 75 7.55 21.64 15.46
C ALA A 75 6.20 21.95 14.80
N VAL A 76 5.99 21.38 13.62
CA VAL A 76 4.73 21.47 12.90
C VAL A 76 3.77 20.42 13.45
N THR A 77 2.60 20.84 13.90
CA THR A 77 1.54 19.91 14.30
C THR A 77 0.55 19.73 13.17
N VAL A 78 0.32 18.49 12.77
CA VAL A 78 -0.74 18.06 11.88
C VAL A 78 -1.80 17.37 12.71
N VAL A 79 -3.01 17.93 12.69
CA VAL A 79 -4.14 17.41 13.46
C VAL A 79 -4.95 16.44 12.61
N TYR A 80 -5.19 15.23 13.15
CA TYR A 80 -6.04 14.25 12.49
C TYR A 80 -7.29 13.93 13.31
N SER A 81 -8.30 13.34 12.67
CA SER A 81 -9.48 12.78 13.32
C SER A 81 -9.66 11.30 12.93
N SER A 82 -9.84 10.44 13.91
CA SER A 82 -10.21 9.04 13.73
C SER A 82 -11.72 8.78 13.92
N ALA A 83 -12.53 9.82 14.09
CA ALA A 83 -13.94 9.72 14.44
C ALA A 83 -14.75 8.88 13.42
N ASN A 84 -14.41 8.95 12.14
CA ASN A 84 -15.08 8.24 11.05
C ASN A 84 -14.42 6.89 10.69
N ALA A 85 -13.45 6.43 11.50
CA ALA A 85 -12.80 5.14 11.37
C ALA A 85 -12.64 4.43 12.73
N PRO A 86 -13.76 4.18 13.44
CA PRO A 86 -13.74 3.64 14.80
C PRO A 86 -13.12 2.25 14.91
N SER A 87 -13.25 1.41 13.86
CA SER A 87 -12.67 0.06 13.83
C SER A 87 -11.15 0.06 13.75
N PHE A 88 -10.55 1.14 13.25
CA PHE A 88 -9.09 1.30 13.05
C PHE A 88 -8.42 2.22 14.05
N ARG A 89 -9.09 2.65 15.11
CA ARG A 89 -8.52 3.58 16.10
C ARG A 89 -7.15 3.15 16.64
N THR A 90 -7.00 1.86 16.90
CA THR A 90 -5.73 1.30 17.40
C THR A 90 -4.63 1.43 16.36
N GLN A 91 -4.90 1.09 15.11
CA GLN A 91 -3.96 1.17 13.99
C GLN A 91 -3.59 2.63 13.69
N ILE A 92 -4.57 3.52 13.71
CA ILE A 92 -4.38 4.97 13.51
C ILE A 92 -3.50 5.55 14.62
N SER A 93 -3.82 5.28 15.89
CA SER A 93 -2.99 5.71 17.02
C SER A 93 -1.57 5.14 16.93
N ARG A 94 -1.44 3.86 16.53
CA ARG A 94 -0.13 3.23 16.35
C ARG A 94 0.66 3.84 15.20
N SER A 95 0.01 4.13 14.07
CA SER A 95 0.60 4.85 12.93
C SER A 95 1.13 6.22 13.36
N ALA A 96 0.33 7.00 14.08
CA ALA A 96 0.76 8.30 14.61
C ALA A 96 1.98 8.18 15.55
N GLN A 97 2.01 7.18 16.43
CA GLN A 97 3.16 6.90 17.29
C GLN A 97 4.42 6.54 16.50
N ILE A 98 4.28 5.67 15.46
CA ILE A 98 5.38 5.27 14.58
C ILE A 98 5.98 6.52 13.91
N TRP A 99 5.17 7.34 13.28
CA TRP A 99 5.64 8.54 12.60
C TRP A 99 6.22 9.54 13.58
N ASN A 100 5.56 9.83 14.70
CA ASN A 100 6.04 10.76 15.73
C ASN A 100 7.36 10.33 16.37
N SER A 101 7.68 9.04 16.39
CA SER A 101 8.97 8.53 16.86
C SER A 101 10.03 8.47 15.77
N SER A 102 9.64 8.62 14.50
CA SER A 102 10.51 8.44 13.34
C SER A 102 11.02 9.75 12.75
N VAL A 103 10.30 10.86 12.93
CA VAL A 103 10.59 12.19 12.35
C VAL A 103 10.55 13.27 13.41
N VAL A 104 11.22 14.40 13.16
CA VAL A 104 11.38 15.47 14.16
C VAL A 104 10.71 16.79 13.77
N ASN A 105 10.47 17.03 12.48
CA ASN A 105 9.97 18.31 11.98
C ASN A 105 8.44 18.39 11.88
N VAL A 106 7.75 17.26 12.06
CA VAL A 106 6.28 17.20 12.06
C VAL A 106 5.80 16.26 13.15
N ARG A 107 4.64 16.56 13.72
CA ARG A 107 3.98 15.77 14.76
C ARG A 107 2.51 15.57 14.43
N LEU A 108 2.06 14.34 14.46
CA LEU A 108 0.65 13.95 14.29
C LEU A 108 -0.05 13.95 15.65
N VAL A 109 -1.17 14.65 15.75
CA VAL A 109 -1.96 14.74 16.99
C VAL A 109 -3.43 14.52 16.67
N GLU A 110 -4.11 13.68 17.42
CA GLU A 110 -5.56 13.54 17.32
C GLU A 110 -6.26 14.74 17.93
N GLY A 111 -7.24 15.31 17.24
CA GLY A 111 -7.95 16.47 17.78
C GLY A 111 -9.14 16.93 16.97
N SER A 112 -9.82 17.97 17.54
CA SER A 112 -10.87 18.72 16.85
C SER A 112 -10.24 19.69 15.83
N ASN A 113 -10.99 20.08 14.79
CA ASN A 113 -10.51 20.89 13.68
C ASN A 113 -9.33 20.25 12.93
N PRO A 114 -9.48 19.02 12.42
CA PRO A 114 -8.42 18.26 11.81
C PRO A 114 -7.95 18.86 10.48
N ASP A 115 -6.68 18.60 10.12
CA ASP A 115 -6.10 18.86 8.81
C ASP A 115 -6.45 17.73 7.83
N PHE A 116 -6.70 16.53 8.36
CA PHE A 116 -7.24 15.39 7.62
C PHE A 116 -8.00 14.45 8.55
N ALA A 117 -8.83 13.58 7.95
CA ALA A 117 -9.62 12.60 8.69
C ALA A 117 -9.43 11.20 8.11
N TYR A 118 -9.57 10.19 8.99
CA TYR A 118 -9.66 8.79 8.56
C TYR A 118 -11.12 8.39 8.39
N TYR A 119 -11.37 7.61 7.34
CA TYR A 119 -12.65 6.96 7.05
C TYR A 119 -12.41 5.46 6.87
N GLU A 120 -13.46 4.67 7.01
CA GLU A 120 -13.38 3.22 6.86
C GLU A 120 -14.57 2.67 6.07
N GLY A 121 -14.40 1.52 5.45
CA GLY A 121 -15.46 0.87 4.69
C GLY A 121 -14.95 -0.24 3.78
N ASN A 122 -15.69 -0.50 2.71
CA ASN A 122 -15.29 -1.39 1.63
C ASN A 122 -15.15 -0.58 0.34
N ASP A 123 -13.98 -0.61 -0.26
CA ASP A 123 -13.71 -0.01 -1.57
C ASP A 123 -12.88 -0.99 -2.41
N SER A 124 -13.24 -1.15 -3.67
CA SER A 124 -12.51 -2.03 -4.59
C SER A 124 -11.08 -1.57 -4.89
N ARG A 125 -10.77 -0.30 -4.61
CA ARG A 125 -9.42 0.27 -4.71
C ARG A 125 -8.52 -0.13 -3.54
N GLY A 126 -9.07 -0.59 -2.44
CA GLY A 126 -8.37 -0.78 -1.17
C GLY A 126 -8.34 0.50 -0.34
N SER A 127 -7.33 0.62 0.52
CA SER A 127 -7.06 1.84 1.28
C SER A 127 -6.33 2.86 0.40
N TYR A 128 -6.59 4.14 0.64
CA TYR A 128 -5.97 5.22 -0.14
C TYR A 128 -5.99 6.54 0.62
N ALA A 129 -5.08 7.44 0.25
CA ALA A 129 -5.07 8.83 0.67
C ALA A 129 -5.60 9.73 -0.46
N SER A 130 -6.40 10.74 -0.13
CA SER A 130 -7.00 11.64 -1.10
C SER A 130 -7.35 13.00 -0.48
N THR A 131 -7.72 13.96 -1.32
CA THR A 131 -8.29 15.26 -0.90
C THR A 131 -9.77 15.34 -1.22
N ASP A 132 -10.52 16.08 -0.41
CA ASP A 132 -11.92 16.39 -0.66
C ASP A 132 -12.13 17.49 -1.73
N GLY A 133 -11.04 18.02 -2.29
CA GLY A 133 -11.07 19.13 -3.26
C GLY A 133 -11.33 20.50 -2.63
N HIS A 134 -11.58 20.60 -1.34
CA HIS A 134 -11.90 21.83 -0.61
C HIS A 134 -10.80 22.29 0.37
N GLY A 135 -9.61 21.67 0.26
CA GLY A 135 -8.44 22.03 1.06
C GLY A 135 -8.25 21.16 2.31
N ASN A 136 -9.05 20.08 2.45
CA ASN A 136 -8.84 19.05 3.45
C ASN A 136 -8.43 17.75 2.76
N GLY A 137 -7.72 16.90 3.51
CA GLY A 137 -7.39 15.57 3.07
C GLY A 137 -8.16 14.51 3.86
N TYR A 138 -8.16 13.30 3.34
CA TYR A 138 -8.67 12.14 4.06
C TYR A 138 -7.91 10.86 3.66
N ILE A 139 -7.89 9.92 4.60
CA ILE A 139 -7.44 8.55 4.38
C ILE A 139 -8.67 7.65 4.47
N PHE A 140 -8.85 6.79 3.50
CA PHE A 140 -9.84 5.72 3.52
C PHE A 140 -9.15 4.38 3.81
N LEU A 141 -9.65 3.65 4.80
CA LEU A 141 -9.13 2.33 5.21
C LEU A 141 -10.14 1.25 4.80
N ASP A 142 -9.73 0.40 3.84
CA ASP A 142 -10.55 -0.70 3.34
C ASP A 142 -10.48 -1.91 4.28
N TYR A 143 -11.64 -2.45 4.66
CA TYR A 143 -11.71 -3.57 5.60
C TYR A 143 -11.02 -4.83 5.08
N ARG A 144 -11.22 -5.20 3.81
CA ARG A 144 -10.71 -6.44 3.24
C ARG A 144 -9.18 -6.38 3.06
N GLN A 145 -8.67 -5.24 2.60
CA GLN A 145 -7.23 -5.04 2.48
C GLN A 145 -6.54 -5.12 3.85
N ASN A 146 -7.13 -4.52 4.87
CA ASN A 146 -6.61 -4.55 6.24
C ASN A 146 -6.72 -5.92 6.91
N GLN A 147 -7.56 -6.83 6.40
CA GLN A 147 -7.59 -8.25 6.80
C GLN A 147 -6.52 -9.08 6.09
N GLN A 148 -6.14 -8.72 4.86
CA GLN A 148 -5.14 -9.41 4.06
C GLN A 148 -3.71 -9.03 4.45
N TYR A 149 -3.46 -7.74 4.65
CA TYR A 149 -2.16 -7.17 4.96
C TYR A 149 -2.05 -6.81 6.44
N ASN A 150 -0.84 -6.54 6.92
CA ASN A 150 -0.67 -5.99 8.25
C ASN A 150 -1.36 -4.61 8.34
N SER A 151 -2.44 -4.55 9.10
CA SER A 151 -3.29 -3.35 9.16
C SER A 151 -2.56 -2.11 9.70
N THR A 152 -1.60 -2.28 10.63
CA THR A 152 -0.77 -1.16 11.09
C THR A 152 0.16 -0.66 9.98
N ARG A 153 0.71 -1.57 9.15
CA ARG A 153 1.51 -1.20 7.98
C ARG A 153 0.68 -0.43 6.96
N VAL A 154 -0.53 -0.94 6.62
CA VAL A 154 -1.45 -0.24 5.70
C VAL A 154 -1.72 1.18 6.21
N THR A 155 -2.15 1.32 7.47
CA THR A 155 -2.46 2.63 8.05
C THR A 155 -1.24 3.56 8.09
N ALA A 156 -0.05 3.04 8.43
CA ALA A 156 1.18 3.85 8.47
C ALA A 156 1.64 4.26 7.05
N HIS A 157 1.44 3.42 6.05
CA HIS A 157 1.71 3.71 4.64
C HIS A 157 0.82 4.86 4.15
N GLU A 158 -0.50 4.76 4.32
CA GLU A 158 -1.43 5.83 3.93
C GLU A 158 -1.12 7.15 4.66
N THR A 159 -0.69 7.06 5.92
CA THR A 159 -0.23 8.24 6.67
C THR A 159 1.05 8.83 6.08
N GLY A 160 1.91 8.02 5.45
CA GLY A 160 3.10 8.47 4.74
C GLY A 160 2.78 9.43 3.59
N HIS A 161 1.67 9.24 2.89
CA HIS A 161 1.20 10.15 1.85
C HIS A 161 0.80 11.52 2.41
N VAL A 162 0.18 11.56 3.59
CA VAL A 162 -0.09 12.83 4.31
C VAL A 162 1.20 13.60 4.56
N LEU A 163 2.29 12.86 4.83
CA LEU A 163 3.60 13.42 5.12
C LEU A 163 4.43 13.73 3.86
N GLY A 164 3.89 13.47 2.67
CA GLY A 164 4.47 13.83 1.38
C GLY A 164 5.33 12.75 0.72
N LEU A 165 5.20 11.50 1.15
CA LEU A 165 5.91 10.38 0.53
C LEU A 165 5.10 9.81 -0.65
N PRO A 166 5.72 9.59 -1.81
CA PRO A 166 5.12 8.84 -2.91
C PRO A 166 5.24 7.34 -2.68
N ASP A 167 4.45 6.58 -3.44
CA ASP A 167 4.57 5.13 -3.50
C ASP A 167 5.89 4.68 -4.14
N HIS A 168 6.40 3.53 -3.68
CA HIS A 168 7.56 2.86 -4.25
C HIS A 168 7.36 1.33 -4.26
N TYR A 169 6.37 0.84 -5.01
CA TYR A 169 5.90 -0.56 -4.98
C TYR A 169 6.96 -1.62 -5.36
N SER A 170 8.03 -1.24 -6.04
CA SER A 170 9.17 -2.13 -6.32
C SER A 170 10.15 -2.26 -5.15
N GLY A 171 9.93 -1.53 -4.07
CA GLY A 171 10.79 -1.53 -2.88
C GLY A 171 10.65 -2.80 -2.03
N PRO A 172 11.63 -3.08 -1.16
CA PRO A 172 11.58 -4.21 -0.23
C PRO A 172 10.64 -3.94 0.95
N CYS A 173 10.37 -4.98 1.75
CA CYS A 173 9.55 -4.85 2.97
C CYS A 173 10.11 -3.85 4.00
N SER A 174 11.40 -3.55 3.98
CA SER A 174 12.03 -2.53 4.83
C SER A 174 11.64 -1.09 4.48
N GLU A 175 11.07 -0.87 3.32
CA GLU A 175 10.48 0.41 2.92
C GLU A 175 8.98 0.40 3.21
N LEU A 176 8.51 1.38 3.96
CA LEU A 176 7.09 1.48 4.27
C LEU A 176 6.26 1.81 3.03
N MET A 177 6.79 2.71 2.17
CA MET A 177 6.11 3.16 0.94
C MET A 177 6.20 2.14 -0.20
N SER A 178 6.80 0.96 0.02
CA SER A 178 6.65 -0.17 -0.92
C SER A 178 5.25 -0.81 -0.87
N GLY A 179 4.43 -0.40 0.06
CA GLY A 179 3.03 -0.79 0.17
C GLY A 179 2.85 -2.30 0.20
N GLY A 180 1.99 -2.80 -0.67
CA GLY A 180 1.74 -4.23 -0.87
C GLY A 180 2.75 -4.94 -1.77
N GLY A 181 3.69 -4.24 -2.39
CA GLY A 181 4.69 -4.81 -3.31
C GLY A 181 5.45 -6.03 -2.75
N PRO A 182 5.91 -6.00 -1.48
CA PRO A 182 6.56 -7.15 -0.85
C PRO A 182 5.63 -8.32 -0.49
N GLY A 183 4.32 -8.18 -0.68
CA GLY A 183 3.31 -9.19 -0.37
C GLY A 183 2.78 -9.16 1.07
N THR A 184 1.81 -10.04 1.34
CA THR A 184 1.05 -10.08 2.60
C THR A 184 1.87 -10.53 3.83
N SER A 185 3.02 -11.17 3.60
CA SER A 185 3.94 -11.58 4.68
C SER A 185 4.76 -10.42 5.26
N CYS A 186 4.77 -9.25 4.60
CA CYS A 186 5.50 -8.10 5.09
C CYS A 186 4.81 -7.46 6.30
N GLN A 187 5.51 -7.44 7.43
CA GLN A 187 4.99 -6.94 8.72
C GLN A 187 5.60 -5.60 9.14
N ASN A 188 6.58 -5.06 8.40
CA ASN A 188 7.21 -3.81 8.75
C ASN A 188 6.26 -2.62 8.59
N ALA A 189 5.97 -1.90 9.67
CA ALA A 189 5.13 -0.69 9.67
C ALA A 189 5.95 0.60 9.90
N TYR A 190 7.27 0.51 9.95
CA TYR A 190 8.15 1.65 10.21
C TYR A 190 8.77 2.18 8.91
N PRO A 191 8.85 3.50 8.74
CA PRO A 191 9.58 4.09 7.62
C PRO A 191 11.08 3.83 7.76
N ASN A 192 11.77 3.62 6.63
CA ASN A 192 13.21 3.49 6.59
C ASN A 192 13.91 4.85 6.78
N SER A 193 15.24 4.87 6.78
CA SER A 193 16.03 6.10 7.01
C SER A 193 15.84 7.15 5.90
N GLN A 194 15.65 6.72 4.65
CA GLN A 194 15.45 7.61 3.51
C GLN A 194 14.05 8.26 3.56
N GLU A 195 13.01 7.47 3.86
CA GLU A 195 11.65 7.95 4.03
C GLU A 195 11.55 8.98 5.16
N ARG A 196 12.16 8.69 6.31
CA ARG A 196 12.23 9.63 7.45
C ARG A 196 12.93 10.94 7.09
N SER A 197 14.10 10.83 6.46
CA SER A 197 14.88 12.02 6.04
C SER A 197 14.09 12.88 5.06
N ARG A 198 13.37 12.26 4.11
CA ARG A 198 12.53 12.97 3.13
C ARG A 198 11.39 13.72 3.82
N VAL A 199 10.68 13.07 4.74
CA VAL A 199 9.61 13.74 5.53
C VAL A 199 10.18 14.92 6.30
N ASP A 200 11.28 14.73 7.02
CA ASP A 200 11.90 15.81 7.80
C ASP A 200 12.32 17.00 6.91
N GLN A 201 12.82 16.76 5.70
CA GLN A 201 13.16 17.81 4.75
C GLN A 201 11.91 18.53 4.23
N LEU A 202 10.87 17.79 3.83
CA LEU A 202 9.62 18.35 3.32
C LEU A 202 8.96 19.26 4.37
N TRP A 203 8.90 18.84 5.62
CA TRP A 203 8.25 19.61 6.68
C TRP A 203 9.12 20.74 7.24
N ARG A 204 10.43 20.66 7.08
CA ARG A 204 11.35 21.78 7.41
C ARG A 204 11.24 22.94 6.43
N TYR A 205 11.17 22.64 5.13
CA TYR A 205 11.28 23.64 4.06
C TYR A 205 9.96 23.89 3.32
N GLY A 206 9.07 22.93 3.24
CA GLY A 206 7.82 23.02 2.49
C GLY A 206 6.88 24.08 3.02
N LEU A 207 6.81 24.29 4.33
CA LEU A 207 6.03 25.37 4.92
C LEU A 207 6.58 26.74 4.57
N ALA A 208 7.90 26.91 4.45
CA ALA A 208 8.51 28.16 4.07
C ALA A 208 8.17 28.57 2.62
N SER A 209 7.97 27.62 1.73
CA SER A 209 7.52 27.89 0.36
C SER A 209 6.03 28.22 0.28
N ALA A 210 5.20 27.55 1.09
CA ALA A 210 3.74 27.84 1.15
C ALA A 210 3.44 29.28 1.66
N PHE A 211 4.34 29.83 2.50
CA PHE A 211 4.22 31.23 2.97
C PHE A 211 4.70 32.28 1.95
N LYS A 212 5.46 31.89 0.91
CA LYS A 212 5.99 32.83 -0.09
C LYS A 212 5.05 33.08 -1.26
N THR A 213 3.97 32.30 -1.39
CA THR A 213 3.00 32.37 -2.49
C THR A 213 1.74 33.16 -2.16
N HIS A 214 1.76 34.00 -1.12
CA HIS A 214 0.70 34.95 -0.75
C HIS A 214 1.21 36.38 -0.75
#